data_85cea292a81b4ff73d4d9d9267d90c01
#
_entry.id   85cea292a81b4ff73d4d9d9267d90c01
#
_cell.length_a   1.000
_cell.length_b   1.000
_cell.length_c   1.000
_cell.angle_alpha   90.00
_cell.angle_beta   90.00
_cell.angle_gamma   90.00
#
_symmetry.space_group_name_H-M   'P 1'
#
loop_
_entity.id
_entity.type
_entity.pdbx_description
1 polymer ?
#
loop_
_entity_poly.entity_id
_entity_poly.type
_entity_poly.pdbx_seq_one_letter_code
_entity_poly.pdbx_strand_id
1 'polypeptide(L)'
;AGTGLTGSALPHAGGVLMSMARFNRIGHVDPYSRTARVQPGVRNLAISEAAAPHGLFYAPDPSSQIACTIGGNVAENSGGVHCLKYGLTVHNVLAVRGLTVDGDPITLGPGMDPAVAEGRAAAAPPGAPETPGVSWGQGVSRMQGVSGMGAASGGPGAPGPRDVSGAPSGPACTTSAVALDAPGLDLLGAAIGSEGMLLVVTEVVVRLLPMPRQARVIMASFDDVETAGNAVADVIAAGLIPAGMEMMDQQATRAVEPFVNAGYDLDAAAILLLESDGTEAEVTEEIAAMEAVLRKAGATRLQVSNSEAERMRFWSGRKNAFPAAGRISADYYCMDGTIPKHKLGQMLMAIAGMEKKYGLRCMNVFHAGDGNLHPLILFDSGKPGEWERAEKFGAEILELCVALGGTITGEHGVGIEKINSMCVQFSEAERAAFFALKRAFDPPGLLNPGKAIPTLHRCAEYGRMHVQHGRLKFPELPRF
;
A
#
# COMPACT_ATOMS: atom_id res chain seq x y z
N ALA A 1 -6.34 11.52 -6.33
CA ALA A 1 -7.57 10.91 -6.88
C ALA A 1 -8.68 10.77 -5.81
N GLY A 2 -8.32 10.83 -4.53
CA GLY A 2 -9.29 10.71 -3.43
C GLY A 2 -9.77 9.28 -3.19
N THR A 3 -8.98 8.28 -3.59
CA THR A 3 -9.29 6.86 -3.41
C THR A 3 -8.72 6.26 -2.13
N GLY A 4 -7.84 6.99 -1.42
CA GLY A 4 -7.29 6.56 -0.12
C GLY A 4 -8.37 6.50 0.95
N LEU A 5 -8.26 5.53 1.89
CA LEU A 5 -9.28 5.20 2.88
C LEU A 5 -8.99 5.76 4.28
N THR A 6 -7.74 6.13 4.60
CA THR A 6 -7.31 6.53 5.95
C THR A 6 -7.36 8.04 6.21
N GLY A 7 -7.86 8.81 5.23
CA GLY A 7 -7.90 10.27 5.35
C GLY A 7 -6.56 10.97 5.16
N SER A 8 -5.52 10.28 4.67
CA SER A 8 -4.22 10.88 4.36
C SER A 8 -4.32 12.02 3.33
N ALA A 9 -5.24 11.91 2.36
CA ALA A 9 -5.49 12.92 1.34
C ALA A 9 -6.50 14.01 1.74
N LEU A 10 -7.08 13.98 2.94
CA LEU A 10 -8.02 15.01 3.39
C LEU A 10 -7.31 16.35 3.61
N PRO A 11 -7.81 17.46 3.00
CA PRO A 11 -7.18 18.75 3.16
C PRO A 11 -7.38 19.31 4.58
N HIS A 12 -6.39 20.03 5.07
CA HIS A 12 -6.51 20.85 6.27
C HIS A 12 -7.33 22.12 5.97
N ALA A 13 -8.18 22.55 6.91
CA ALA A 13 -9.07 23.71 6.70
C ALA A 13 -8.33 25.03 6.36
N GLY A 14 -7.12 25.22 6.90
CA GLY A 14 -6.26 26.37 6.60
C GLY A 14 -5.18 26.09 5.56
N GLY A 15 -5.22 24.94 4.89
CA GLY A 15 -4.19 24.49 3.96
C GLY A 15 -4.46 24.80 2.50
N VAL A 16 -3.47 24.54 1.66
CA VAL A 16 -3.57 24.60 0.19
C VAL A 16 -3.62 23.18 -0.35
N LEU A 17 -4.71 22.83 -1.05
CA LEU A 17 -4.83 21.57 -1.75
C LEU A 17 -4.21 21.68 -3.15
N MET A 18 -3.12 20.95 -3.38
CA MET A 18 -2.46 20.89 -4.68
C MET A 18 -2.97 19.70 -5.48
N SER A 19 -3.77 19.96 -6.52
CA SER A 19 -4.26 18.92 -7.42
C SER A 19 -3.21 18.56 -8.48
N MET A 20 -2.83 17.29 -8.55
CA MET A 20 -1.92 16.75 -9.57
C MET A 20 -2.63 16.27 -10.84
N ALA A 21 -3.93 16.49 -10.98
CA ALA A 21 -4.72 15.98 -12.11
C ALA A 21 -4.23 16.45 -13.51
N ARG A 22 -3.54 17.58 -13.58
CA ARG A 22 -2.92 18.08 -14.82
C ARG A 22 -1.55 17.50 -15.13
N PHE A 23 -0.91 16.84 -14.16
CA PHE A 23 0.35 16.13 -14.33
C PHE A 23 0.04 14.68 -14.75
N ASN A 24 -0.56 14.49 -15.93
CA ASN A 24 -1.11 13.23 -16.39
C ASN A 24 -0.46 12.69 -17.67
N ARG A 25 0.75 13.14 -17.99
CA ARG A 25 1.49 12.65 -19.16
C ARG A 25 2.21 11.35 -18.83
N ILE A 26 2.06 10.37 -19.72
CA ILE A 26 2.95 9.22 -19.82
C ILE A 26 4.05 9.65 -20.81
N GLY A 27 5.29 9.65 -20.35
CA GLY A 27 6.45 9.98 -21.15
C GLY A 27 6.88 8.78 -22.00
N HIS A 28 8.19 8.53 -22.03
CA HIS A 28 8.74 7.41 -22.79
C HIS A 28 8.48 6.07 -22.08
N VAL A 29 7.93 5.10 -22.82
CA VAL A 29 7.93 3.68 -22.46
C VAL A 29 9.12 3.04 -23.18
N ASP A 30 10.09 2.56 -22.41
CA ASP A 30 11.27 1.88 -22.93
C ASP A 30 11.11 0.35 -22.78
N PRO A 31 10.84 -0.36 -23.88
CA PRO A 31 10.67 -1.81 -23.83
C PRO A 31 11.98 -2.57 -23.58
N TYR A 32 13.13 -1.97 -23.82
CA TYR A 32 14.42 -2.62 -23.62
C TYR A 32 14.84 -2.62 -22.15
N SER A 33 14.73 -1.47 -21.48
CA SER A 33 14.96 -1.35 -20.04
C SER A 33 13.72 -1.75 -19.22
N ARG A 34 12.58 -1.99 -19.88
CA ARG A 34 11.29 -2.28 -19.24
C ARG A 34 10.91 -1.24 -18.21
N THR A 35 10.93 0.01 -18.61
CA THR A 35 10.58 1.13 -17.73
C THR A 35 9.58 2.07 -18.41
N ALA A 36 8.83 2.80 -17.59
CA ALA A 36 8.06 3.93 -18.07
C ALA A 36 8.28 5.12 -17.16
N ARG A 37 8.35 6.32 -17.78
CA ARG A 37 8.42 7.58 -17.08
C ARG A 37 7.05 8.23 -17.10
N VAL A 38 6.49 8.51 -15.95
CA VAL A 38 5.10 8.96 -15.81
C VAL A 38 4.96 10.11 -14.82
N GLN A 39 4.02 10.99 -15.05
CA GLN A 39 3.67 12.07 -14.13
C GLN A 39 2.71 11.58 -13.04
N PRO A 40 2.67 12.21 -11.84
CA PRO A 40 1.95 11.69 -10.66
C PRO A 40 0.43 11.61 -10.82
N GLY A 41 -0.18 12.38 -11.72
CA GLY A 41 -1.61 12.32 -12.01
C GLY A 41 -2.03 11.25 -13.02
N VAL A 42 -1.08 10.47 -13.55
CA VAL A 42 -1.40 9.34 -14.44
C VAL A 42 -2.13 8.26 -13.63
N ARG A 43 -3.25 7.75 -14.17
CA ARG A 43 -3.97 6.63 -13.55
C ARG A 43 -3.10 5.38 -13.57
N ASN A 44 -3.18 4.58 -12.51
CA ASN A 44 -2.42 3.34 -12.40
C ASN A 44 -2.62 2.44 -13.63
N LEU A 45 -3.86 2.11 -13.99
CA LEU A 45 -4.18 1.25 -15.12
C LEU A 45 -3.67 1.80 -16.46
N ALA A 46 -3.65 3.13 -16.64
CA ALA A 46 -3.20 3.76 -17.88
C ALA A 46 -1.71 3.48 -18.18
N ILE A 47 -0.91 3.17 -17.17
CA ILE A 47 0.49 2.78 -17.36
C ILE A 47 0.55 1.41 -18.06
N SER A 48 -0.23 0.44 -17.60
CA SER A 48 -0.34 -0.89 -18.24
C SER A 48 -0.93 -0.78 -19.65
N GLU A 49 -1.96 0.06 -19.85
CA GLU A 49 -2.55 0.32 -21.17
C GLU A 49 -1.50 0.87 -22.15
N ALA A 50 -0.64 1.79 -21.70
CA ALA A 50 0.43 2.34 -22.54
C ALA A 50 1.59 1.34 -22.79
N ALA A 51 1.84 0.41 -21.87
CA ALA A 51 2.89 -0.59 -21.99
C ALA A 51 2.45 -1.83 -22.79
N ALA A 52 1.15 -2.11 -22.87
CA ALA A 52 0.58 -3.31 -23.53
C ALA A 52 1.01 -3.51 -24.99
N PRO A 53 1.15 -2.47 -25.85
CA PRO A 53 1.66 -2.64 -27.22
C PRO A 53 3.08 -3.22 -27.29
N HIS A 54 3.83 -3.15 -26.17
CA HIS A 54 5.18 -3.71 -26.04
C HIS A 54 5.19 -5.08 -25.33
N GLY A 55 4.01 -5.65 -25.03
CA GLY A 55 3.88 -6.90 -24.26
C GLY A 55 4.29 -6.74 -22.79
N LEU A 56 4.16 -5.54 -22.24
CA LEU A 56 4.54 -5.18 -20.88
C LEU A 56 3.34 -4.67 -20.08
N PHE A 57 3.45 -4.71 -18.74
CA PHE A 57 2.46 -4.15 -17.82
C PHE A 57 3.11 -3.60 -16.55
N TYR A 58 2.40 -2.74 -15.83
CA TYR A 58 2.76 -2.26 -14.50
C TYR A 58 2.05 -3.15 -13.46
N ALA A 59 2.82 -3.80 -12.60
CA ALA A 59 2.31 -4.89 -11.79
C ALA A 59 1.42 -4.50 -10.60
N PRO A 60 1.70 -3.46 -9.80
CA PRO A 60 0.81 -3.07 -8.71
C PRO A 60 -0.58 -2.70 -9.22
N ASP A 61 -1.60 -3.42 -8.74
CA ASP A 61 -2.97 -3.36 -9.25
C ASP A 61 -4.02 -3.16 -8.14
N PRO A 62 -3.97 -2.04 -7.40
CA PRO A 62 -4.97 -1.76 -6.38
C PRO A 62 -6.38 -1.83 -6.96
N SER A 63 -7.37 -2.22 -6.15
CA SER A 63 -8.76 -2.33 -6.60
C SER A 63 -9.28 -1.03 -7.25
N SER A 64 -8.71 0.11 -6.86
CA SER A 64 -9.00 1.43 -7.41
C SER A 64 -8.19 1.81 -8.65
N GLN A 65 -7.44 0.90 -9.29
CA GLN A 65 -6.49 1.18 -10.40
C GLN A 65 -7.08 1.98 -11.58
N ILE A 66 -8.40 1.88 -11.80
CA ILE A 66 -9.10 2.65 -12.82
C ILE A 66 -9.21 4.15 -12.49
N ALA A 67 -9.04 4.52 -11.22
CA ALA A 67 -9.24 5.87 -10.70
C ALA A 67 -8.01 6.41 -9.94
N CYS A 68 -7.31 5.58 -9.15
CA CYS A 68 -6.12 6.00 -8.41
C CYS A 68 -4.99 6.42 -9.35
N THR A 69 -4.08 7.24 -8.85
CA THR A 69 -2.97 7.79 -9.63
C THR A 69 -1.63 7.29 -9.09
N ILE A 70 -0.62 7.23 -9.96
CA ILE A 70 0.71 6.76 -9.58
C ILE A 70 1.34 7.62 -8.45
N GLY A 71 1.08 8.91 -8.40
CA GLY A 71 1.53 9.76 -7.30
C GLY A 71 0.84 9.41 -5.97
N GLY A 72 -0.43 8.99 -6.00
CA GLY A 72 -1.13 8.43 -4.84
C GLY A 72 -0.55 7.08 -4.44
N ASN A 73 -0.29 6.21 -5.42
CA ASN A 73 0.32 4.91 -5.16
C ASN A 73 1.71 5.05 -4.50
N VAL A 74 2.53 6.02 -4.96
CA VAL A 74 3.82 6.34 -4.33
C VAL A 74 3.61 6.87 -2.90
N ALA A 75 2.63 7.76 -2.69
CA ALA A 75 2.37 8.31 -1.36
C ALA A 75 1.94 7.25 -0.34
N GLU A 76 1.13 6.27 -0.74
CA GLU A 76 0.59 5.23 0.15
C GLU A 76 1.38 3.92 0.12
N ASN A 77 2.34 3.75 -0.80
CA ASN A 77 2.94 2.43 -1.12
C ASN A 77 1.89 1.39 -1.49
N SER A 78 0.93 1.77 -2.33
CA SER A 78 -0.23 0.94 -2.67
C SER A 78 0.16 -0.42 -3.20
N GLY A 79 -0.65 -1.40 -2.83
CA GLY A 79 -0.55 -2.80 -3.25
C GLY A 79 -1.60 -3.20 -4.27
N GLY A 80 -2.20 -4.36 -4.03
CA GLY A 80 -3.25 -4.97 -4.84
C GLY A 80 -3.23 -6.49 -4.78
N VAL A 81 -4.04 -7.11 -5.63
CA VAL A 81 -4.29 -8.56 -5.64
C VAL A 81 -3.01 -9.37 -5.94
N HIS A 82 -2.11 -8.83 -6.76
CA HIS A 82 -0.93 -9.53 -7.26
C HIS A 82 0.36 -9.21 -6.49
N CYS A 83 0.26 -8.55 -5.31
CA CYS A 83 1.43 -8.15 -4.52
C CYS A 83 2.25 -9.31 -4.00
N LEU A 84 1.63 -10.46 -3.73
CA LEU A 84 2.34 -11.66 -3.28
C LEU A 84 3.49 -12.05 -4.21
N LYS A 85 3.25 -12.03 -5.53
CA LYS A 85 4.24 -12.38 -6.56
C LYS A 85 5.06 -11.18 -7.05
N TYR A 86 4.42 -10.05 -7.23
CA TYR A 86 5.01 -8.91 -7.95
C TYR A 86 5.39 -7.75 -7.05
N GLY A 87 5.02 -7.78 -5.78
CA GLY A 87 5.34 -6.76 -4.78
C GLY A 87 4.47 -5.51 -4.87
N LEU A 88 4.67 -4.64 -3.89
CA LEU A 88 4.02 -3.36 -3.73
C LEU A 88 4.62 -2.28 -4.65
N THR A 89 4.11 -1.06 -4.57
CA THR A 89 4.64 0.10 -5.30
C THR A 89 6.14 0.30 -5.07
N VAL A 90 6.65 0.13 -3.83
CA VAL A 90 8.07 0.29 -3.50
C VAL A 90 8.98 -0.66 -4.30
N HIS A 91 8.51 -1.85 -4.63
CA HIS A 91 9.27 -2.83 -5.41
C HIS A 91 9.25 -2.53 -6.92
N ASN A 92 8.32 -1.69 -7.38
CA ASN A 92 8.03 -1.42 -8.79
C ASN A 92 8.29 0.04 -9.20
N VAL A 93 8.75 0.89 -8.28
CA VAL A 93 9.22 2.25 -8.55
C VAL A 93 10.74 2.26 -8.47
N LEU A 94 11.37 2.74 -9.54
CA LEU A 94 12.82 2.80 -9.66
C LEU A 94 13.38 4.17 -9.28
N ALA A 95 12.61 5.24 -9.50
CA ALA A 95 13.01 6.59 -9.13
C ALA A 95 11.79 7.50 -9.00
N VAL A 96 11.94 8.53 -8.18
CA VAL A 96 10.98 9.62 -7.99
C VAL A 96 11.69 10.95 -8.16
N ARG A 97 11.12 11.85 -8.94
CA ARG A 97 11.45 13.27 -8.95
C ARG A 97 10.38 14.06 -8.23
N GLY A 98 10.78 15.07 -7.50
CA GLY A 98 9.88 15.92 -6.77
C GLY A 98 10.49 17.28 -6.46
N LEU A 99 9.73 18.03 -5.66
CA LEU A 99 10.14 19.29 -5.07
C LEU A 99 10.17 19.16 -3.55
N THR A 100 11.18 19.74 -2.93
CA THR A 100 11.24 19.93 -1.48
C THR A 100 10.20 20.97 -1.05
N VAL A 101 10.03 21.17 0.24
CA VAL A 101 9.17 22.23 0.78
C VAL A 101 9.59 23.63 0.36
N ASP A 102 10.87 23.85 0.10
CA ASP A 102 11.44 25.12 -0.37
C ASP A 102 11.32 25.30 -1.89
N GLY A 103 10.80 24.29 -2.60
CA GLY A 103 10.64 24.30 -4.06
C GLY A 103 11.88 23.83 -4.83
N ASP A 104 12.90 23.35 -4.15
CA ASP A 104 14.10 22.83 -4.78
C ASP A 104 13.84 21.45 -5.40
N PRO A 105 14.33 21.18 -6.61
CA PRO A 105 14.19 19.88 -7.25
C PRO A 105 15.02 18.81 -6.52
N ILE A 106 14.40 17.67 -6.27
CA ILE A 106 15.04 16.49 -5.68
C ILE A 106 14.78 15.26 -6.56
N THR A 107 15.78 14.39 -6.66
CA THR A 107 15.67 13.09 -7.35
C THR A 107 16.14 12.00 -6.41
N LEU A 108 15.31 10.98 -6.25
CA LEU A 108 15.55 9.80 -5.42
C LEU A 108 15.51 8.55 -6.31
N GLY A 109 16.48 7.66 -6.11
CA GLY A 109 16.64 6.43 -6.89
C GLY A 109 17.79 6.48 -7.93
N PRO A 110 18.26 5.32 -8.41
CA PRO A 110 19.37 5.21 -9.34
C PRO A 110 19.00 5.65 -10.76
N GLY A 111 20.01 6.12 -11.53
CA GLY A 111 19.90 6.24 -12.99
C GLY A 111 19.12 7.44 -13.53
N MET A 112 18.86 8.44 -12.73
CA MET A 112 18.23 9.70 -13.17
C MET A 112 19.27 10.81 -13.32
N ASP A 113 20.39 10.54 -14.02
CA ASP A 113 21.32 11.62 -14.38
C ASP A 113 20.61 12.59 -15.33
N PRO A 114 20.49 13.89 -14.98
CA PRO A 114 19.88 14.89 -15.84
C PRO A 114 20.52 14.94 -17.24
N ALA A 115 21.83 14.73 -17.34
CA ALA A 115 22.55 14.74 -18.61
C ALA A 115 22.15 13.60 -19.57
N VAL A 116 21.77 12.44 -19.05
CA VAL A 116 21.28 11.31 -19.85
C VAL A 116 19.82 11.52 -20.28
N ALA A 117 19.03 12.22 -19.47
CA ALA A 117 17.65 12.54 -19.78
C ALA A 117 17.53 13.57 -20.92
N GLU A 118 18.44 14.55 -21.00
CA GLU A 118 18.46 15.57 -22.06
C GLU A 118 19.03 15.05 -23.38
N GLY A 119 19.98 14.10 -23.35
CA GLY A 119 20.63 13.56 -24.54
C GLY A 119 19.81 12.53 -25.34
N ARG A 120 18.68 12.05 -24.80
CA ARG A 120 17.77 11.09 -25.46
C ARG A 120 16.35 11.60 -25.68
N ALA A 121 16.13 12.89 -25.66
CA ALA A 121 14.96 13.46 -26.33
C ALA A 121 15.16 13.26 -27.85
N ALA A 122 15.02 12.00 -28.29
CA ALA A 122 14.94 11.69 -29.70
C ALA A 122 13.77 12.48 -30.26
N ALA A 123 14.05 13.13 -31.40
CA ALA A 123 13.16 13.99 -32.14
C ALA A 123 11.69 13.53 -32.06
N ALA A 124 10.83 14.41 -31.56
CA ALA A 124 9.40 14.23 -31.67
C ALA A 124 9.04 14.05 -33.17
N PRO A 125 8.09 13.19 -33.50
CA PRO A 125 7.68 13.05 -34.89
C PRO A 125 7.23 14.41 -35.43
N PRO A 126 7.54 14.76 -36.66
CA PRO A 126 7.24 16.07 -37.23
C PRO A 126 5.73 16.31 -37.20
N GLY A 127 5.28 17.33 -36.49
CA GLY A 127 3.90 17.75 -36.42
C GLY A 127 3.24 17.81 -35.04
N ALA A 128 3.93 17.51 -33.94
CA ALA A 128 3.41 17.73 -32.60
C ALA A 128 3.50 19.23 -32.21
N PRO A 129 2.45 19.85 -31.65
CA PRO A 129 2.49 21.24 -31.23
C PRO A 129 3.45 21.41 -30.05
N GLU A 130 4.39 22.35 -30.19
CA GLU A 130 5.31 22.75 -29.13
C GLU A 130 4.52 23.36 -27.96
N THR A 131 4.50 22.69 -26.82
CA THR A 131 4.16 23.33 -25.54
C THR A 131 5.45 23.91 -24.94
N PRO A 132 5.43 25.15 -24.39
CA PRO A 132 6.64 25.76 -23.80
C PRO A 132 7.22 24.85 -22.73
N GLY A 133 8.41 24.36 -22.97
CA GLY A 133 9.16 23.53 -22.02
C GLY A 133 9.57 24.37 -20.82
N VAL A 134 9.25 23.91 -19.63
CA VAL A 134 9.95 24.35 -18.42
C VAL A 134 11.37 23.86 -18.54
N SER A 135 12.33 24.76 -18.80
CA SER A 135 13.74 24.43 -18.78
C SER A 135 14.14 24.12 -17.34
N TRP A 136 14.54 22.90 -17.11
CA TRP A 136 15.12 22.49 -15.83
C TRP A 136 16.55 23.04 -15.75
N GLY A 137 16.70 24.18 -15.05
CA GLY A 137 18.00 24.77 -14.79
C GLY A 137 18.91 23.80 -14.05
N GLN A 138 20.17 23.78 -14.45
CA GLN A 138 21.24 23.04 -13.78
C GLN A 138 21.36 23.52 -12.33
N GLY A 139 20.93 22.71 -11.37
CA GLY A 139 21.04 22.99 -9.96
C GLY A 139 21.11 21.69 -9.18
N VAL A 140 22.28 21.04 -9.21
CA VAL A 140 22.60 20.03 -8.21
C VAL A 140 22.97 20.80 -6.94
N SER A 141 21.96 21.17 -6.14
CA SER A 141 22.21 21.62 -4.78
C SER A 141 22.67 20.42 -3.96
N ARG A 142 23.99 20.34 -3.75
CA ARG A 142 24.56 19.58 -2.65
C ARG A 142 23.82 20.04 -1.38
N MET A 143 23.19 19.13 -0.66
CA MET A 143 22.96 19.33 0.77
C MET A 143 24.32 19.49 1.43
N GLN A 144 24.81 20.72 1.52
CA GLN A 144 25.95 21.05 2.36
C GLN A 144 25.47 21.09 3.80
N GLY A 145 25.94 20.08 4.54
CA GLY A 145 26.28 20.17 5.93
C GLY A 145 25.20 20.67 6.88
N VAL A 146 24.52 19.76 7.52
CA VAL A 146 24.09 19.99 8.92
C VAL A 146 25.34 19.96 9.79
N SER A 147 26.17 21.00 9.71
CA SER A 147 27.22 21.33 10.65
C SER A 147 26.71 22.46 11.55
N GLY A 148 26.08 22.09 12.64
CA GLY A 148 25.58 23.09 13.60
C GLY A 148 24.74 22.55 14.73
N MET A 149 25.01 21.36 15.24
CA MET A 149 24.60 20.98 16.59
C MET A 149 25.78 21.14 17.51
N GLY A 150 25.79 22.23 18.28
CA GLY A 150 26.77 22.52 19.29
C GLY A 150 26.92 21.37 20.27
N ALA A 151 28.17 20.93 20.46
CA ALA A 151 28.54 19.93 21.41
C ALA A 151 28.25 20.41 22.83
N ALA A 152 27.33 19.75 23.51
CA ALA A 152 27.25 19.80 24.97
C ALA A 152 28.41 18.98 25.53
N SER A 153 29.24 19.63 26.32
CA SER A 153 30.44 19.12 26.95
C SER A 153 30.11 18.10 28.07
N GLY A 154 30.86 17.00 28.08
CA GLY A 154 31.27 16.36 29.32
C GLY A 154 30.73 14.98 29.66
N GLY A 155 31.46 13.94 29.21
CA GLY A 155 31.48 12.60 29.83
C GLY A 155 32.69 11.82 29.29
N PRO A 156 33.49 11.14 30.13
CA PRO A 156 34.73 10.51 29.69
C PRO A 156 34.47 9.12 29.05
N GLY A 157 35.02 8.92 27.85
CA GLY A 157 35.39 7.58 27.41
C GLY A 157 34.69 6.97 26.20
N ALA A 158 34.34 7.73 25.14
CA ALA A 158 34.06 7.14 23.86
C ALA A 158 35.23 7.37 22.89
N PRO A 159 35.67 6.37 22.10
CA PRO A 159 36.68 6.58 21.07
C PRO A 159 36.18 7.59 20.04
N GLY A 160 36.98 8.59 19.73
CA GLY A 160 36.69 9.68 18.81
C GLY A 160 36.34 9.18 17.40
N PRO A 161 35.59 9.96 16.64
CA PRO A 161 35.27 9.64 15.26
C PRO A 161 36.54 9.50 14.43
N ARG A 162 36.68 8.38 13.71
CA ARG A 162 37.76 8.22 12.73
C ARG A 162 37.56 9.24 11.62
N ASP A 163 38.60 9.99 11.39
CA ASP A 163 38.73 10.90 10.25
C ASP A 163 38.64 10.07 8.95
N VAL A 164 37.55 10.20 8.22
CA VAL A 164 37.32 9.59 6.91
C VAL A 164 37.58 10.60 5.78
N SER A 165 38.57 11.48 5.95
CA SER A 165 39.08 12.39 4.91
C SER A 165 39.90 11.63 3.85
N GLY A 166 39.27 10.77 3.09
CA GLY A 166 39.94 9.96 2.07
C GLY A 166 39.00 9.09 1.22
N ALA A 167 37.69 9.27 1.32
CA ALA A 167 36.77 8.55 0.43
C ALA A 167 36.87 9.14 -0.99
N PRO A 168 37.07 8.31 -2.03
CA PRO A 168 37.05 8.79 -3.40
C PRO A 168 35.70 9.39 -3.73
N SER A 169 35.70 10.55 -4.39
CA SER A 169 34.53 11.23 -4.94
C SER A 169 33.99 10.44 -6.14
N GLY A 170 33.42 9.28 -5.86
CA GLY A 170 32.58 8.53 -6.81
C GLY A 170 31.18 9.15 -6.88
N PRO A 171 30.42 8.91 -7.95
CA PRO A 171 29.05 9.38 -8.05
C PRO A 171 28.27 8.87 -6.83
N ALA A 172 27.47 9.76 -6.22
CA ALA A 172 26.66 9.43 -5.05
C ALA A 172 25.87 8.15 -5.33
N CYS A 173 26.18 7.07 -4.60
CA CYS A 173 25.49 5.81 -4.73
C CYS A 173 24.08 6.01 -4.17
N THR A 174 23.11 6.17 -5.07
CA THR A 174 21.70 6.19 -4.71
C THR A 174 21.26 4.75 -4.56
N THR A 175 20.91 4.36 -3.34
CA THR A 175 20.44 3.01 -3.04
C THR A 175 19.05 2.80 -3.62
N SER A 176 18.85 1.70 -4.34
CA SER A 176 17.50 1.28 -4.75
C SER A 176 16.82 0.61 -3.55
N ALA A 177 15.49 0.74 -3.46
CA ALA A 177 14.67 0.07 -2.44
C ALA A 177 14.81 -1.47 -2.42
N VAL A 178 15.52 -2.05 -3.39
CA VAL A 178 15.75 -3.49 -3.54
C VAL A 178 17.09 -3.92 -2.93
N ALA A 179 17.98 -3.01 -2.60
CA ALA A 179 19.32 -3.33 -2.10
C ALA A 179 19.41 -3.04 -0.59
N LEU A 180 18.93 -3.97 0.23
CA LEU A 180 19.04 -3.91 1.69
C LEU A 180 20.51 -3.81 2.18
N ASP A 181 21.46 -4.21 1.35
CA ASP A 181 22.90 -4.24 1.66
C ASP A 181 23.66 -3.06 1.07
N ALA A 182 23.01 -2.13 0.37
CA ALA A 182 23.69 -0.98 -0.23
C ALA A 182 24.07 0.03 0.88
N PRO A 183 25.29 0.62 0.81
CA PRO A 183 25.71 1.61 1.80
C PRO A 183 24.92 2.90 1.62
N GLY A 184 24.41 3.46 2.73
CA GLY A 184 23.67 4.71 2.77
C GLY A 184 22.23 4.57 3.25
N LEU A 185 21.45 5.65 3.13
CA LEU A 185 20.03 5.70 3.49
C LEU A 185 19.19 5.46 2.24
N ASP A 186 18.21 4.57 2.32
CA ASP A 186 17.21 4.37 1.28
C ASP A 186 16.16 5.50 1.30
N LEU A 187 16.52 6.64 0.72
CA LEU A 187 15.61 7.80 0.64
C LEU A 187 14.46 7.57 -0.34
N LEU A 188 14.63 6.69 -1.34
CA LEU A 188 13.53 6.33 -2.23
C LEU A 188 12.47 5.53 -1.47
N GLY A 189 12.88 4.51 -0.72
CA GLY A 189 11.98 3.75 0.14
C GLY A 189 11.33 4.61 1.21
N ALA A 190 12.04 5.60 1.79
CA ALA A 190 11.46 6.54 2.73
C ALA A 190 10.41 7.48 2.10
N ALA A 191 10.55 7.83 0.82
CA ALA A 191 9.61 8.69 0.10
C ALA A 191 8.33 7.94 -0.32
N ILE A 192 8.47 6.64 -0.65
CA ILE A 192 7.34 5.77 -1.00
C ILE A 192 6.64 5.34 0.29
N GLY A 193 5.33 5.60 0.38
CA GLY A 193 4.56 5.40 1.62
C GLY A 193 4.66 6.57 2.61
N SER A 194 5.23 7.71 2.20
CA SER A 194 5.36 8.89 3.07
C SER A 194 4.08 9.74 3.17
N GLU A 195 2.98 9.32 2.57
CA GLU A 195 1.69 10.02 2.58
C GLU A 195 1.78 11.52 2.19
N GLY A 196 2.73 11.85 1.29
CA GLY A 196 2.96 13.23 0.84
C GLY A 196 3.59 14.14 1.89
N MET A 197 4.18 13.60 2.96
CA MET A 197 4.78 14.39 4.05
C MET A 197 6.20 14.84 3.78
N LEU A 198 6.92 14.26 2.82
CA LEU A 198 8.36 14.51 2.63
C LEU A 198 8.65 15.38 1.41
N LEU A 199 7.91 15.20 0.31
CA LEU A 199 8.13 15.93 -0.94
C LEU A 199 6.87 15.98 -1.79
N VAL A 200 6.85 16.89 -2.77
CA VAL A 200 5.83 16.95 -3.81
C VAL A 200 6.32 16.19 -5.03
N VAL A 201 5.75 15.02 -5.31
CA VAL A 201 6.14 14.17 -6.45
C VAL A 201 5.72 14.82 -7.77
N THR A 202 6.64 14.91 -8.73
CA THR A 202 6.40 15.49 -10.06
C THR A 202 6.59 14.49 -11.20
N GLU A 203 7.40 13.45 -10.99
CA GLU A 203 7.64 12.38 -11.96
C GLU A 203 8.02 11.09 -11.25
N VAL A 204 7.62 9.96 -11.81
CA VAL A 204 7.92 8.61 -11.32
C VAL A 204 8.47 7.77 -12.47
N VAL A 205 9.53 7.02 -12.22
CA VAL A 205 10.01 5.97 -13.13
C VAL A 205 9.59 4.63 -12.54
N VAL A 206 8.76 3.92 -13.30
CA VAL A 206 8.25 2.61 -12.90
C VAL A 206 8.92 1.49 -13.68
N ARG A 207 9.06 0.34 -13.02
CA ARG A 207 9.44 -0.92 -13.65
C ARG A 207 8.23 -1.54 -14.32
N LEU A 208 8.41 -2.05 -15.51
CA LEU A 208 7.42 -2.81 -16.26
C LEU A 208 7.82 -4.29 -16.29
N LEU A 209 6.84 -5.16 -16.24
CA LEU A 209 7.04 -6.61 -16.34
C LEU A 209 6.48 -7.13 -17.66
N PRO A 210 7.02 -8.24 -18.20
CA PRO A 210 6.42 -8.93 -19.34
C PRO A 210 5.02 -9.42 -18.97
N MET A 211 4.04 -9.22 -19.87
CA MET A 211 2.71 -9.79 -19.66
C MET A 211 2.78 -11.32 -19.63
N PRO A 212 2.16 -11.96 -18.63
CA PRO A 212 2.08 -13.41 -18.59
C PRO A 212 1.32 -13.92 -19.83
N ARG A 213 1.75 -15.05 -20.38
CA ARG A 213 1.12 -15.64 -21.57
C ARG A 213 -0.21 -16.31 -21.23
N GLN A 214 -0.34 -16.81 -20.02
CA GLN A 214 -1.51 -17.49 -19.51
C GLN A 214 -1.70 -17.15 -18.03
N ALA A 215 -2.96 -17.12 -17.60
CA ALA A 215 -3.33 -17.08 -16.19
C ALA A 215 -4.55 -17.99 -15.96
N ARG A 216 -4.59 -18.68 -14.82
CA ARG A 216 -5.70 -19.51 -14.38
C ARG A 216 -5.96 -19.33 -12.90
N VAL A 217 -7.22 -19.42 -12.50
CA VAL A 217 -7.67 -19.25 -11.10
C VAL A 217 -8.28 -20.55 -10.60
N ILE A 218 -7.88 -20.93 -9.40
CA ILE A 218 -8.59 -21.93 -8.59
C ILE A 218 -9.53 -21.18 -7.67
N MET A 219 -10.79 -21.60 -7.61
CA MET A 219 -11.76 -21.23 -6.60
C MET A 219 -11.97 -22.42 -5.67
N ALA A 220 -11.60 -22.26 -4.39
CA ALA A 220 -11.68 -23.31 -3.38
C ALA A 220 -12.68 -22.93 -2.28
N SER A 221 -13.63 -23.82 -1.98
CA SER A 221 -14.62 -23.64 -0.89
C SER A 221 -14.17 -24.38 0.36
N PHE A 222 -14.47 -23.82 1.54
CA PHE A 222 -14.19 -24.39 2.84
C PHE A 222 -15.40 -24.21 3.76
N ASP A 223 -15.69 -25.24 4.57
CA ASP A 223 -16.81 -25.22 5.52
C ASP A 223 -16.45 -24.53 6.84
N ASP A 224 -15.17 -24.17 7.01
CA ASP A 224 -14.65 -23.52 8.21
C ASP A 224 -13.60 -22.46 7.84
N VAL A 225 -13.69 -21.27 8.47
CA VAL A 225 -12.80 -20.13 8.21
C VAL A 225 -11.37 -20.35 8.71
N GLU A 226 -11.21 -21.11 9.82
CA GLU A 226 -9.88 -21.44 10.36
C GLU A 226 -9.14 -22.36 9.40
N THR A 227 -9.84 -23.38 8.89
CA THR A 227 -9.33 -24.32 7.88
C THR A 227 -8.91 -23.57 6.60
N ALA A 228 -9.73 -22.64 6.12
CA ALA A 228 -9.39 -21.79 4.97
C ALA A 228 -8.13 -20.95 5.22
N GLY A 229 -8.03 -20.33 6.40
CA GLY A 229 -6.86 -19.53 6.80
C GLY A 229 -5.58 -20.40 6.90
N ASN A 230 -5.67 -21.61 7.42
CA ASN A 230 -4.55 -22.55 7.49
C ASN A 230 -4.13 -23.05 6.09
N ALA A 231 -5.09 -23.25 5.19
CA ALA A 231 -4.80 -23.63 3.79
C ALA A 231 -3.92 -22.59 3.07
N VAL A 232 -4.10 -21.29 3.37
CA VAL A 232 -3.21 -20.23 2.86
C VAL A 232 -1.77 -20.46 3.29
N ALA A 233 -1.55 -20.75 4.57
CA ALA A 233 -0.22 -21.05 5.10
C ALA A 233 0.38 -22.32 4.48
N ASP A 234 -0.42 -23.36 4.27
CA ASP A 234 0.00 -24.62 3.65
C ASP A 234 0.47 -24.43 2.21
N VAL A 235 -0.22 -23.60 1.41
CA VAL A 235 0.19 -23.25 0.04
C VAL A 235 1.58 -22.60 0.04
N ILE A 236 1.80 -21.63 0.90
CA ILE A 236 3.08 -20.93 1.01
C ILE A 236 4.17 -21.89 1.56
N ALA A 237 3.86 -22.72 2.55
CA ALA A 237 4.80 -23.71 3.10
C ALA A 237 5.20 -24.79 2.08
N ALA A 238 4.36 -25.07 1.10
CA ALA A 238 4.67 -25.94 -0.02
C ALA A 238 5.64 -25.31 -1.05
N GLY A 239 6.06 -24.05 -0.84
CA GLY A 239 6.95 -23.31 -1.75
C GLY A 239 6.23 -22.72 -2.97
N LEU A 240 4.89 -22.70 -2.96
CA LEU A 240 4.08 -22.12 -4.03
C LEU A 240 3.87 -20.63 -3.79
N ILE A 241 4.05 -19.83 -4.84
CA ILE A 241 3.85 -18.36 -4.80
C ILE A 241 2.83 -17.99 -5.88
N PRO A 242 1.52 -18.13 -5.61
CA PRO A 242 0.49 -17.72 -6.54
C PRO A 242 0.65 -16.25 -6.98
N ALA A 243 0.22 -15.94 -8.19
CA ALA A 243 0.18 -14.56 -8.68
C ALA A 243 -0.71 -13.68 -7.80
N GLY A 244 -1.85 -14.23 -7.36
CA GLY A 244 -2.72 -13.65 -6.37
C GLY A 244 -3.35 -14.73 -5.49
N MET A 245 -3.58 -14.44 -4.22
CA MET A 245 -4.28 -15.34 -3.29
C MET A 245 -5.17 -14.53 -2.36
N GLU A 246 -6.48 -14.64 -2.58
CA GLU A 246 -7.50 -13.83 -1.95
C GLU A 246 -8.50 -14.69 -1.20
N MET A 247 -9.05 -14.14 -0.13
CA MET A 247 -10.06 -14.79 0.67
C MET A 247 -11.31 -13.92 0.80
N MET A 248 -12.48 -14.56 0.76
CA MET A 248 -13.77 -13.98 1.11
C MET A 248 -14.51 -14.92 2.07
N ASP A 249 -15.08 -14.38 3.15
CA ASP A 249 -15.96 -15.14 4.03
C ASP A 249 -17.37 -15.29 3.43
N GLN A 250 -18.21 -16.05 4.13
CA GLN A 250 -19.61 -16.29 3.70
C GLN A 250 -20.40 -14.99 3.60
N GLN A 251 -20.17 -14.01 4.47
CA GLN A 251 -20.87 -12.72 4.42
C GLN A 251 -20.50 -11.97 3.14
N ALA A 252 -19.22 -11.99 2.77
CA ALA A 252 -18.73 -11.37 1.53
C ALA A 252 -19.29 -12.07 0.29
N THR A 253 -19.22 -13.40 0.22
CA THR A 253 -19.74 -14.17 -0.93
C THR A 253 -21.23 -13.99 -1.12
N ARG A 254 -22.02 -14.02 -0.05
CA ARG A 254 -23.49 -13.76 -0.10
C ARG A 254 -23.82 -12.32 -0.49
N ALA A 255 -22.96 -11.35 -0.16
CA ALA A 255 -23.16 -9.96 -0.54
C ALA A 255 -22.89 -9.71 -2.02
N VAL A 256 -21.88 -10.37 -2.61
CA VAL A 256 -21.45 -10.11 -3.99
C VAL A 256 -22.17 -10.96 -5.03
N GLU A 257 -22.45 -12.25 -4.74
CA GLU A 257 -22.96 -13.21 -5.70
C GLU A 257 -24.24 -12.77 -6.43
N PRO A 258 -25.23 -12.12 -5.76
CA PRO A 258 -26.49 -11.73 -6.42
C PRO A 258 -26.32 -10.78 -7.62
N PHE A 259 -25.18 -10.14 -7.79
CA PHE A 259 -24.95 -9.23 -8.91
C PHE A 259 -23.74 -9.56 -9.78
N VAL A 260 -22.85 -10.46 -9.34
CA VAL A 260 -21.71 -10.88 -10.16
C VAL A 260 -21.95 -12.22 -10.84
N ASN A 261 -22.79 -13.08 -10.27
CA ASN A 261 -23.08 -14.44 -10.75
C ASN A 261 -21.79 -15.23 -11.03
N ALA A 262 -20.86 -15.18 -10.09
CA ALA A 262 -19.55 -15.82 -10.23
C ALA A 262 -19.64 -17.35 -10.05
N GLY A 263 -20.69 -17.85 -9.43
CA GLY A 263 -20.90 -19.25 -9.10
C GLY A 263 -20.26 -19.64 -7.78
N TYR A 264 -20.14 -18.70 -6.85
CA TYR A 264 -19.63 -18.95 -5.51
C TYR A 264 -20.53 -19.90 -4.74
N ASP A 265 -19.90 -20.74 -3.92
CA ASP A 265 -20.59 -21.59 -2.98
C ASP A 265 -21.07 -20.76 -1.77
N LEU A 266 -22.37 -20.47 -1.71
CA LEU A 266 -22.96 -19.63 -0.66
C LEU A 266 -23.12 -20.34 0.69
N ASP A 267 -22.95 -21.67 0.72
CA ASP A 267 -22.98 -22.46 1.95
C ASP A 267 -21.60 -22.60 2.58
N ALA A 268 -20.54 -22.40 1.80
CA ALA A 268 -19.18 -22.38 2.31
C ALA A 268 -18.96 -21.24 3.32
N ALA A 269 -18.21 -21.52 4.37
CA ALA A 269 -17.80 -20.51 5.37
C ALA A 269 -16.78 -19.53 4.80
N ALA A 270 -15.93 -19.99 3.88
CA ALA A 270 -14.96 -19.16 3.18
C ALA A 270 -14.66 -19.70 1.79
N ILE A 271 -14.27 -18.77 0.89
CA ILE A 271 -13.75 -19.06 -0.46
C ILE A 271 -12.37 -18.47 -0.58
N LEU A 272 -11.43 -19.28 -1.10
CA LEU A 272 -10.11 -18.84 -1.54
C LEU A 272 -10.09 -18.77 -3.08
N LEU A 273 -9.49 -17.71 -3.61
CA LEU A 273 -9.15 -17.55 -5.02
C LEU A 273 -7.63 -17.53 -5.14
N LEU A 274 -7.06 -18.49 -5.88
CA LEU A 274 -5.64 -18.58 -6.12
C LEU A 274 -5.38 -18.49 -7.62
N GLU A 275 -4.56 -17.54 -8.04
CA GLU A 275 -4.18 -17.36 -9.44
C GLU A 275 -2.75 -17.84 -9.68
N SER A 276 -2.54 -18.62 -10.73
CA SER A 276 -1.23 -18.88 -11.31
C SER A 276 -1.14 -18.20 -12.67
N ASP A 277 -0.01 -17.57 -12.94
CA ASP A 277 0.28 -16.92 -14.21
C ASP A 277 1.73 -17.15 -14.66
N GLY A 278 1.94 -17.19 -15.98
CA GLY A 278 3.26 -17.45 -16.56
C GLY A 278 3.18 -18.07 -17.96
N THR A 279 4.03 -19.04 -18.24
CA THR A 279 3.94 -19.92 -19.41
C THR A 279 2.88 -21.00 -19.17
N GLU A 280 2.41 -21.65 -20.24
CA GLU A 280 1.43 -22.73 -20.15
C GLU A 280 1.91 -23.88 -19.25
N ALA A 281 3.19 -24.25 -19.35
CA ALA A 281 3.78 -25.31 -18.55
C ALA A 281 3.82 -24.95 -17.07
N GLU A 282 4.30 -23.75 -16.71
CA GLU A 282 4.34 -23.25 -15.35
C GLU A 282 2.94 -23.21 -14.73
N VAL A 283 1.98 -22.62 -15.42
CA VAL A 283 0.59 -22.52 -14.95
C VAL A 283 -0.04 -23.90 -14.74
N THR A 284 0.24 -24.86 -15.64
CA THR A 284 -0.31 -26.21 -15.50
C THR A 284 0.26 -26.94 -14.28
N GLU A 285 1.57 -26.83 -14.05
CA GLU A 285 2.25 -27.45 -12.91
C GLU A 285 1.81 -26.79 -11.59
N GLU A 286 1.81 -25.45 -11.50
CA GLU A 286 1.42 -24.73 -10.29
C GLU A 286 -0.06 -24.97 -9.93
N ILE A 287 -0.98 -24.95 -10.90
CA ILE A 287 -2.39 -25.25 -10.66
C ILE A 287 -2.56 -26.65 -10.07
N ALA A 288 -1.89 -27.68 -10.64
CA ALA A 288 -1.98 -29.04 -10.13
C ALA A 288 -1.41 -29.16 -8.72
N ALA A 289 -0.28 -28.49 -8.43
CA ALA A 289 0.31 -28.46 -7.11
C ALA A 289 -0.58 -27.75 -6.08
N MET A 290 -1.15 -26.60 -6.42
CA MET A 290 -2.08 -25.88 -5.55
C MET A 290 -3.34 -26.69 -5.28
N GLU A 291 -3.94 -27.34 -6.29
CA GLU A 291 -5.10 -28.22 -6.08
C GLU A 291 -4.79 -29.35 -5.09
N ALA A 292 -3.62 -29.97 -5.20
CA ALA A 292 -3.21 -31.05 -4.28
C ALA A 292 -3.10 -30.56 -2.84
N VAL A 293 -2.50 -29.38 -2.62
CA VAL A 293 -2.37 -28.76 -1.29
C VAL A 293 -3.77 -28.42 -0.74
N LEU A 294 -4.60 -27.75 -1.53
CA LEU A 294 -5.95 -27.32 -1.10
C LEU A 294 -6.85 -28.50 -0.74
N ARG A 295 -6.81 -29.61 -1.51
CA ARG A 295 -7.54 -30.85 -1.20
C ARG A 295 -7.08 -31.44 0.14
N LYS A 296 -5.75 -31.49 0.36
CA LYS A 296 -5.18 -31.97 1.60
C LYS A 296 -5.53 -31.09 2.79
N ALA A 297 -5.62 -29.77 2.56
CA ALA A 297 -6.03 -28.79 3.56
C ALA A 297 -7.53 -28.79 3.90
N GLY A 298 -8.34 -29.62 3.21
CA GLY A 298 -9.76 -29.75 3.52
C GLY A 298 -10.72 -28.93 2.67
N ALA A 299 -10.29 -28.49 1.48
CA ALA A 299 -11.18 -27.82 0.53
C ALA A 299 -12.32 -28.79 0.12
N THR A 300 -13.58 -28.36 0.30
CA THR A 300 -14.78 -29.15 0.03
C THR A 300 -15.17 -29.11 -1.45
N ARG A 301 -14.84 -28.03 -2.14
CA ARG A 301 -15.05 -27.86 -3.59
C ARG A 301 -13.87 -27.10 -4.20
N LEU A 302 -13.42 -27.57 -5.37
CA LEU A 302 -12.41 -26.91 -6.18
C LEU A 302 -12.92 -26.72 -7.62
N GLN A 303 -12.76 -25.52 -8.14
CA GLN A 303 -13.05 -25.19 -9.53
C GLN A 303 -11.87 -24.45 -10.14
N VAL A 304 -11.39 -24.88 -11.29
CA VAL A 304 -10.29 -24.23 -12.02
C VAL A 304 -10.86 -23.57 -13.26
N SER A 305 -10.52 -22.31 -13.49
CA SER A 305 -10.97 -21.60 -14.69
C SER A 305 -10.41 -22.23 -15.97
N ASN A 306 -11.28 -22.41 -16.96
CA ASN A 306 -10.95 -23.01 -18.26
C ASN A 306 -10.84 -21.97 -19.39
N SER A 307 -11.15 -20.72 -19.10
CA SER A 307 -11.09 -19.61 -20.06
C SER A 307 -10.81 -18.30 -19.31
N GLU A 308 -10.35 -17.29 -20.06
CA GLU A 308 -10.17 -15.94 -19.53
C GLU A 308 -11.50 -15.34 -19.01
N ALA A 309 -12.60 -15.58 -19.71
CA ALA A 309 -13.93 -15.14 -19.28
C ALA A 309 -14.32 -15.74 -17.93
N GLU A 310 -14.01 -17.02 -17.70
CA GLU A 310 -14.27 -17.69 -16.43
C GLU A 310 -13.33 -17.20 -15.32
N ARG A 311 -12.06 -16.99 -15.62
CA ARG A 311 -11.09 -16.36 -14.71
C ARG A 311 -11.60 -15.00 -14.24
N MET A 312 -11.97 -14.13 -15.17
CA MET A 312 -12.49 -12.81 -14.85
C MET A 312 -13.80 -12.87 -14.05
N ARG A 313 -14.65 -13.86 -14.30
CA ARG A 313 -15.88 -14.08 -13.53
C ARG A 313 -15.56 -14.47 -12.09
N PHE A 314 -14.61 -15.36 -11.83
CA PHE A 314 -14.20 -15.71 -10.46
C PHE A 314 -13.65 -14.49 -9.70
N TRP A 315 -12.89 -13.63 -10.36
CA TRP A 315 -12.38 -12.40 -9.77
C TRP A 315 -13.43 -11.31 -9.54
N SER A 316 -14.55 -11.37 -10.26
CA SER A 316 -15.55 -10.29 -10.26
C SER A 316 -16.13 -10.02 -8.87
N GLY A 317 -16.38 -11.07 -8.06
CA GLY A 317 -16.87 -10.90 -6.70
C GLY A 317 -15.86 -10.21 -5.80
N ARG A 318 -14.61 -10.65 -5.83
CA ARG A 318 -13.55 -10.03 -5.03
C ARG A 318 -13.38 -8.54 -5.35
N LYS A 319 -13.41 -8.19 -6.63
CA LYS A 319 -13.31 -6.79 -7.08
C LYS A 319 -14.53 -5.93 -6.68
N ASN A 320 -15.69 -6.56 -6.48
CA ASN A 320 -16.93 -5.87 -6.10
C ASN A 320 -17.30 -5.99 -4.62
N ALA A 321 -16.41 -6.51 -3.78
CA ALA A 321 -16.71 -6.75 -2.36
C ALA A 321 -17.01 -5.44 -1.60
N PHE A 322 -16.24 -4.39 -1.80
CA PHE A 322 -16.46 -3.08 -1.16
C PHE A 322 -17.80 -2.43 -1.59
N PRO A 323 -18.13 -2.32 -2.89
CA PRO A 323 -19.45 -1.87 -3.31
C PRO A 323 -20.59 -2.74 -2.77
N ALA A 324 -20.36 -4.05 -2.61
CA ALA A 324 -21.36 -4.97 -2.06
C ALA A 324 -21.64 -4.70 -0.58
N ALA A 325 -20.64 -4.36 0.22
CA ALA A 325 -20.81 -3.97 1.62
C ALA A 325 -21.80 -2.82 1.77
N GLY A 326 -21.72 -1.80 0.90
CA GLY A 326 -22.68 -0.67 0.87
C GLY A 326 -24.12 -1.02 0.50
N ARG A 327 -24.40 -2.27 0.06
CA ARG A 327 -25.75 -2.75 -0.18
C ARG A 327 -26.39 -3.42 1.03
N ILE A 328 -25.58 -3.93 1.95
CA ILE A 328 -26.00 -4.68 3.12
C ILE A 328 -25.85 -3.92 4.43
N SER A 329 -25.18 -2.76 4.39
CA SER A 329 -25.03 -1.85 5.53
C SER A 329 -25.02 -0.41 5.03
N ALA A 330 -25.52 0.53 5.86
CA ALA A 330 -25.49 1.96 5.58
C ALA A 330 -24.04 2.47 5.49
N ASP A 331 -23.20 2.00 6.41
CA ASP A 331 -21.80 2.35 6.52
C ASP A 331 -20.95 1.10 6.74
N TYR A 332 -19.66 1.19 6.47
CA TYR A 332 -18.67 0.21 6.88
C TYR A 332 -17.35 0.87 7.23
N TYR A 333 -16.62 0.26 8.16
CA TYR A 333 -15.31 0.70 8.60
C TYR A 333 -14.28 -0.37 8.23
N CYS A 334 -13.36 -0.03 7.34
CA CYS A 334 -12.38 -0.97 6.81
C CYS A 334 -11.07 -0.87 7.57
N MET A 335 -10.63 -1.97 8.17
CA MET A 335 -9.30 -2.09 8.73
C MET A 335 -8.31 -2.63 7.68
N ASP A 336 -7.01 -2.40 7.91
CA ASP A 336 -5.95 -2.72 6.96
C ASP A 336 -4.68 -3.12 7.73
N GLY A 337 -4.82 -3.97 8.73
CA GLY A 337 -3.68 -4.53 9.44
C GLY A 337 -3.04 -5.69 8.69
N THR A 338 -1.79 -5.99 9.00
CA THR A 338 -1.14 -7.22 8.51
C THR A 338 -0.90 -8.20 9.65
N ILE A 339 -0.77 -9.47 9.28
CA ILE A 339 -0.37 -10.54 10.21
C ILE A 339 0.55 -11.54 9.50
N PRO A 340 1.38 -12.30 10.25
CA PRO A 340 2.03 -13.46 9.70
C PRO A 340 0.99 -14.46 9.14
N LYS A 341 1.17 -14.95 7.91
CA LYS A 341 0.20 -15.77 7.17
C LYS A 341 -0.33 -16.98 7.96
N HIS A 342 0.56 -17.64 8.72
CA HIS A 342 0.19 -18.80 9.57
C HIS A 342 -0.71 -18.43 10.76
N LYS A 343 -0.99 -17.14 10.97
CA LYS A 343 -1.91 -16.64 12.01
C LYS A 343 -3.31 -16.29 11.47
N LEU A 344 -3.53 -16.46 10.17
CA LEU A 344 -4.77 -16.04 9.52
C LEU A 344 -6.00 -16.75 10.13
N GLY A 345 -5.97 -18.06 10.32
CA GLY A 345 -7.06 -18.79 10.97
C GLY A 345 -7.34 -18.29 12.39
N GLN A 346 -6.28 -18.08 13.21
CA GLN A 346 -6.40 -17.50 14.55
C GLN A 346 -7.06 -16.13 14.54
N MET A 347 -6.68 -15.26 13.59
CA MET A 347 -7.24 -13.92 13.45
C MET A 347 -8.72 -13.94 13.08
N LEU A 348 -9.12 -14.80 12.15
CA LEU A 348 -10.52 -14.93 11.73
C LEU A 348 -11.42 -15.38 12.88
N MET A 349 -10.96 -16.34 13.67
CA MET A 349 -11.67 -16.78 14.89
C MET A 349 -11.79 -15.66 15.91
N ALA A 350 -10.75 -14.84 16.08
CA ALA A 350 -10.80 -13.68 16.97
C ALA A 350 -11.79 -12.62 16.49
N ILE A 351 -11.82 -12.31 15.19
CA ILE A 351 -12.79 -11.38 14.58
C ILE A 351 -14.22 -11.87 14.83
N ALA A 352 -14.52 -13.16 14.63
CA ALA A 352 -15.81 -13.75 14.93
C ALA A 352 -16.21 -13.62 16.42
N GLY A 353 -15.24 -13.65 17.31
CA GLY A 353 -15.44 -13.36 18.74
C GLY A 353 -15.75 -11.88 18.99
N MET A 354 -15.06 -10.98 18.29
CA MET A 354 -15.27 -9.53 18.38
C MET A 354 -16.64 -9.12 17.81
N GLU A 355 -17.13 -9.74 16.74
CA GLU A 355 -18.50 -9.52 16.23
C GLU A 355 -19.55 -9.70 17.34
N LYS A 356 -19.44 -10.79 18.11
CA LYS A 356 -20.33 -11.09 19.25
C LYS A 356 -20.16 -10.06 20.37
N LYS A 357 -18.91 -9.69 20.68
CA LYS A 357 -18.56 -8.73 21.73
C LYS A 357 -19.14 -7.33 21.44
N TYR A 358 -19.01 -6.86 20.22
CA TYR A 358 -19.43 -5.50 19.84
C TYR A 358 -20.87 -5.46 19.29
N GLY A 359 -21.47 -6.60 18.96
CA GLY A 359 -22.79 -6.69 18.36
C GLY A 359 -22.86 -6.05 16.97
N LEU A 360 -21.75 -6.14 16.21
CA LEU A 360 -21.62 -5.66 14.85
C LEU A 360 -21.14 -6.80 13.95
N ARG A 361 -21.61 -6.83 12.71
CA ARG A 361 -21.12 -7.79 11.71
C ARG A 361 -19.80 -7.33 11.09
N CYS A 362 -18.98 -8.27 10.69
CA CYS A 362 -17.75 -8.01 9.97
C CYS A 362 -17.66 -8.88 8.72
N MET A 363 -17.57 -8.26 7.56
CA MET A 363 -17.38 -8.93 6.27
C MET A 363 -15.88 -8.98 5.98
N ASN A 364 -15.31 -10.19 5.85
CA ASN A 364 -13.87 -10.37 5.68
C ASN A 364 -13.51 -10.61 4.21
N VAL A 365 -12.64 -9.75 3.70
CA VAL A 365 -12.12 -9.79 2.32
C VAL A 365 -10.63 -9.48 2.37
N PHE A 366 -9.77 -10.49 2.17
CA PHE A 366 -8.35 -10.39 2.48
C PHE A 366 -7.46 -10.62 1.27
N HIS A 367 -6.32 -9.91 1.23
CA HIS A 367 -5.15 -10.35 0.49
C HIS A 367 -4.46 -11.46 1.29
N ALA A 368 -5.03 -12.66 1.24
CA ALA A 368 -4.62 -13.77 2.10
C ALA A 368 -3.17 -14.18 1.87
N GLY A 369 -2.68 -14.03 0.62
CA GLY A 369 -1.35 -14.40 0.20
C GLY A 369 -0.22 -13.60 0.84
N ASP A 370 -0.44 -12.35 1.18
CA ASP A 370 0.55 -11.48 1.84
C ASP A 370 0.22 -11.18 3.30
N GLY A 371 -0.95 -11.63 3.78
CA GLY A 371 -1.38 -11.45 5.16
C GLY A 371 -1.99 -10.08 5.44
N ASN A 372 -2.35 -9.33 4.41
CA ASN A 372 -3.02 -8.04 4.56
C ASN A 372 -4.53 -8.24 4.68
N LEU A 373 -5.09 -7.73 5.77
CA LEU A 373 -6.48 -7.94 6.18
C LEU A 373 -7.34 -6.74 5.80
N HIS A 374 -8.52 -7.01 5.23
CA HIS A 374 -9.54 -5.98 5.03
C HIS A 374 -10.88 -6.40 5.66
N PRO A 375 -10.96 -6.51 6.99
CA PRO A 375 -12.24 -6.69 7.67
C PRO A 375 -13.08 -5.42 7.53
N LEU A 376 -14.27 -5.54 6.97
CA LEU A 376 -15.25 -4.47 6.82
C LEU A 376 -16.26 -4.58 7.96
N ILE A 377 -16.11 -3.75 8.99
CA ILE A 377 -17.03 -3.67 10.12
C ILE A 377 -18.27 -2.92 9.66
N LEU A 378 -19.41 -3.60 9.63
CA LEU A 378 -20.68 -3.08 9.13
C LEU A 378 -21.43 -2.38 10.26
N PHE A 379 -21.83 -1.13 10.04
CA PHE A 379 -22.54 -0.32 11.03
C PHE A 379 -23.47 0.71 10.36
N ASP A 380 -24.24 1.42 11.17
CA ASP A 380 -25.12 2.51 10.74
C ASP A 380 -24.82 3.73 11.61
N SER A 381 -24.18 4.74 11.03
CA SER A 381 -23.81 5.99 11.72
C SER A 381 -25.04 6.77 12.20
N GLY A 382 -26.23 6.51 11.65
CA GLY A 382 -27.50 7.05 12.13
C GLY A 382 -28.00 6.44 13.44
N LYS A 383 -27.43 5.31 13.88
CA LYS A 383 -27.79 4.64 15.13
C LYS A 383 -26.85 5.05 16.26
N PRO A 384 -27.38 5.56 17.38
CA PRO A 384 -26.55 5.96 18.51
C PRO A 384 -25.63 4.84 19.00
N GLY A 385 -24.35 5.14 19.14
CA GLY A 385 -23.31 4.26 19.69
C GLY A 385 -22.79 3.17 18.73
N GLU A 386 -23.28 3.06 17.49
CA GLU A 386 -22.74 2.08 16.54
C GLU A 386 -21.35 2.52 16.01
N TRP A 387 -21.16 3.81 15.74
CA TRP A 387 -19.86 4.33 15.33
C TRP A 387 -18.79 4.06 16.39
N GLU A 388 -19.05 4.41 17.65
CA GLU A 388 -18.11 4.22 18.75
C GLU A 388 -17.78 2.73 18.98
N ARG A 389 -18.73 1.82 18.73
CA ARG A 389 -18.48 0.37 18.79
C ARG A 389 -17.65 -0.10 17.60
N ALA A 390 -17.91 0.43 16.40
CA ALA A 390 -17.13 0.11 15.20
C ALA A 390 -15.67 0.58 15.34
N GLU A 391 -15.45 1.81 15.85
CA GLU A 391 -14.12 2.35 16.12
C GLU A 391 -13.34 1.47 17.13
N LYS A 392 -13.98 1.07 18.24
CA LYS A 392 -13.33 0.19 19.23
C LYS A 392 -13.05 -1.20 18.68
N PHE A 393 -13.97 -1.74 17.86
CA PHE A 393 -13.75 -3.01 17.21
C PHE A 393 -12.56 -2.94 16.25
N GLY A 394 -12.47 -1.90 15.42
CA GLY A 394 -11.34 -1.69 14.52
C GLY A 394 -10.02 -1.53 15.27
N ALA A 395 -10.01 -0.77 16.36
CA ALA A 395 -8.81 -0.61 17.20
C ALA A 395 -8.34 -1.95 17.77
N GLU A 396 -9.25 -2.78 18.30
CA GLU A 396 -8.91 -4.11 18.85
C GLU A 396 -8.37 -5.07 17.76
N ILE A 397 -8.90 -4.98 16.53
CA ILE A 397 -8.34 -5.71 15.38
C ILE A 397 -6.87 -5.30 15.15
N LEU A 398 -6.56 -4.01 15.08
CA LEU A 398 -5.21 -3.52 14.83
C LEU A 398 -4.25 -3.84 15.98
N GLU A 399 -4.71 -3.73 17.23
CA GLU A 399 -3.94 -4.15 18.42
C GLU A 399 -3.59 -5.65 18.34
N LEU A 400 -4.53 -6.48 17.95
CA LEU A 400 -4.30 -7.92 17.76
C LEU A 400 -3.33 -8.18 16.59
N CYS A 401 -3.41 -7.43 15.49
CA CYS A 401 -2.44 -7.54 14.39
C CYS A 401 -1.01 -7.37 14.91
N VAL A 402 -0.76 -6.31 15.68
CA VAL A 402 0.56 -6.05 16.27
C VAL A 402 0.96 -7.15 17.28
N ALA A 403 0.04 -7.57 18.15
CA ALA A 403 0.30 -8.65 19.12
C ALA A 403 0.63 -10.00 18.46
N LEU A 404 0.13 -10.25 17.27
CA LEU A 404 0.44 -11.44 16.46
C LEU A 404 1.75 -11.31 15.66
N GLY A 405 2.42 -10.16 15.72
CA GLY A 405 3.69 -9.90 15.02
C GLY A 405 3.52 -9.25 13.64
N GLY A 406 2.39 -8.64 13.38
CA GLY A 406 2.08 -7.88 12.18
C GLY A 406 2.13 -6.37 12.38
N THR A 407 1.36 -5.62 11.59
CA THR A 407 1.37 -4.16 11.53
C THR A 407 -0.04 -3.55 11.56
N ILE A 408 -0.15 -2.27 11.92
CA ILE A 408 -1.42 -1.53 11.92
C ILE A 408 -1.90 -1.14 10.50
N THR A 409 -1.04 -1.24 9.49
CA THR A 409 -1.39 -0.93 8.10
C THR A 409 -0.58 -1.82 7.15
N GLY A 410 -1.23 -2.30 6.09
CA GLY A 410 -0.61 -3.07 5.02
C GLY A 410 -0.34 -2.20 3.78
N GLU A 411 -1.38 -1.53 3.28
CA GLU A 411 -1.29 -0.75 2.04
C GLU A 411 -2.06 0.59 2.05
N HIS A 412 -3.00 0.80 3.01
CA HIS A 412 -3.83 2.01 3.04
C HIS A 412 -3.13 3.21 3.68
N GLY A 413 -2.01 3.01 4.36
CA GLY A 413 -1.36 4.04 5.16
C GLY A 413 -2.00 4.25 6.54
N VAL A 414 -1.49 5.21 7.28
CA VAL A 414 -1.95 5.58 8.62
C VAL A 414 -2.95 6.74 8.57
N GLY A 415 -2.66 7.76 7.78
CA GLY A 415 -3.48 8.95 7.61
C GLY A 415 -3.80 9.66 8.93
N ILE A 416 -5.07 9.99 9.11
CA ILE A 416 -5.63 10.49 10.38
C ILE A 416 -6.32 9.38 11.17
N GLU A 417 -6.77 8.33 10.49
CA GLU A 417 -7.57 7.25 11.04
C GLU A 417 -6.80 6.41 12.05
N LYS A 418 -5.59 5.96 11.67
CA LYS A 418 -4.78 5.03 12.47
C LYS A 418 -3.68 5.72 13.27
N ILE A 419 -3.68 7.04 13.34
CA ILE A 419 -2.59 7.82 13.96
C ILE A 419 -2.37 7.44 15.44
N ASN A 420 -3.42 7.09 16.16
CA ASN A 420 -3.34 6.62 17.54
C ASN A 420 -2.74 5.20 17.63
N SER A 421 -2.99 4.36 16.63
CA SER A 421 -2.47 2.98 16.57
C SER A 421 -0.96 2.95 16.35
N MET A 422 -0.34 4.04 15.88
CA MET A 422 1.13 4.18 15.82
C MET A 422 1.80 3.98 17.19
N CYS A 423 1.12 4.34 18.29
CA CYS A 423 1.63 4.16 19.64
C CYS A 423 1.56 2.70 20.12
N VAL A 424 0.73 1.88 19.47
CA VAL A 424 0.66 0.43 19.74
C VAL A 424 1.84 -0.29 19.09
N GLN A 425 2.16 0.08 17.84
CA GLN A 425 3.20 -0.60 17.06
C GLN A 425 4.61 -0.08 17.34
N PHE A 426 4.77 1.25 17.50
CA PHE A 426 6.08 1.90 17.54
C PHE A 426 6.40 2.48 18.91
N SER A 427 7.62 2.22 19.40
CA SER A 427 8.18 2.84 20.59
C SER A 427 8.32 4.36 20.45
N GLU A 428 8.53 5.05 21.56
CA GLU A 428 8.78 6.50 21.56
C GLU A 428 10.02 6.87 20.74
N ALA A 429 11.08 6.08 20.81
CA ALA A 429 12.31 6.29 20.05
C ALA A 429 12.08 6.19 18.54
N GLU A 430 11.32 5.20 18.08
CA GLU A 430 10.97 5.03 16.67
C GLU A 430 10.10 6.17 16.16
N ARG A 431 9.09 6.58 16.93
CA ARG A 431 8.28 7.75 16.59
C ARG A 431 9.08 9.05 16.54
N ALA A 432 10.06 9.21 17.44
CA ALA A 432 10.99 10.33 17.40
C ALA A 432 11.86 10.32 16.12
N ALA A 433 12.25 9.14 15.63
CA ALA A 433 12.96 9.00 14.36
C ALA A 433 12.08 9.42 13.17
N PHE A 434 10.79 9.04 13.13
CA PHE A 434 9.86 9.52 12.11
C PHE A 434 9.72 11.04 12.11
N PHE A 435 9.63 11.66 13.28
CA PHE A 435 9.65 13.12 13.40
C PHE A 435 10.94 13.75 12.94
N ALA A 436 12.09 13.14 13.23
CA ALA A 436 13.38 13.63 12.79
C ALA A 436 13.48 13.60 11.26
N LEU A 437 13.04 12.51 10.64
CA LEU A 437 12.96 12.38 9.17
C LEU A 437 12.03 13.45 8.57
N LYS A 438 10.82 13.59 9.10
CA LYS A 438 9.87 14.62 8.65
C LYS A 438 10.49 16.01 8.72
N ARG A 439 11.13 16.38 9.84
CA ARG A 439 11.77 17.70 10.01
C ARG A 439 12.99 17.91 9.11
N ALA A 440 13.68 16.84 8.73
CA ALA A 440 14.80 16.94 7.80
C ALA A 440 14.35 17.34 6.37
N PHE A 441 13.17 16.84 5.96
CA PHE A 441 12.59 17.14 4.64
C PHE A 441 11.70 18.38 4.64
N ASP A 442 11.02 18.64 5.75
CA ASP A 442 10.00 19.68 5.88
C ASP A 442 10.13 20.38 7.25
N PRO A 443 11.17 21.21 7.45
CA PRO A 443 11.38 21.94 8.70
C PRO A 443 10.18 22.79 9.14
N PRO A 444 9.48 23.51 8.24
CA PRO A 444 8.31 24.32 8.61
C PRO A 444 7.04 23.50 8.84
N GLY A 445 7.01 22.20 8.51
CA GLY A 445 5.86 21.32 8.73
C GLY A 445 4.67 21.62 7.81
N LEU A 446 4.89 22.05 6.57
CA LEU A 446 3.85 22.47 5.61
C LEU A 446 3.29 21.31 4.79
N LEU A 447 4.09 20.25 4.54
CA LEU A 447 3.70 19.13 3.70
C LEU A 447 2.81 18.17 4.48
N ASN A 448 1.55 18.09 4.10
CA ASN A 448 0.51 17.21 4.66
C ASN A 448 0.53 17.14 6.20
N PRO A 449 0.36 18.25 6.93
CA PRO A 449 0.51 18.31 8.38
C PRO A 449 -0.55 17.49 9.11
N GLY A 450 -0.20 16.95 10.28
CA GLY A 450 -1.13 16.24 11.18
C GLY A 450 -1.50 14.83 10.69
N LYS A 451 -0.75 14.25 9.76
CA LYS A 451 -0.96 12.90 9.22
C LYS A 451 0.14 11.94 9.69
N ALA A 452 -0.16 10.66 9.67
CA ALA A 452 0.70 9.50 9.89
C ALA A 452 1.52 9.51 11.21
N ILE A 453 2.15 10.61 11.58
CA ILE A 453 3.02 10.68 12.76
C ILE A 453 2.25 11.35 13.90
N PRO A 454 1.97 10.61 15.02
CA PRO A 454 1.24 11.18 16.16
C PRO A 454 2.11 12.22 16.88
N THR A 455 1.53 13.37 17.25
CA THR A 455 2.21 14.32 18.12
C THR A 455 2.42 13.68 19.50
N LEU A 456 3.54 14.00 20.17
CA LEU A 456 3.95 13.38 21.45
C LEU A 456 2.86 13.42 22.54
N HIS A 457 1.97 14.41 22.50
CA HIS A 457 0.87 14.54 23.47
C HIS A 457 -0.28 13.53 23.24
N ARG A 458 -0.49 13.04 22.02
CA ARG A 458 -1.58 12.09 21.73
C ARG A 458 -1.30 10.67 22.23
N CYS A 459 -0.05 10.25 22.23
CA CYS A 459 0.32 8.91 22.70
C CYS A 459 0.19 8.76 24.22
N ALA A 460 0.45 9.82 25.00
CA ALA A 460 0.31 9.80 26.46
C ALA A 460 -1.15 9.67 26.92
N GLU A 461 -2.09 10.00 26.03
CA GLU A 461 -3.54 10.05 26.31
C GLU A 461 -4.31 8.90 25.68
N TYR A 462 -3.63 8.00 24.93
CA TYR A 462 -4.24 6.82 24.36
C TYR A 462 -4.98 6.01 25.44
N GLY A 463 -6.28 5.78 25.22
CA GLY A 463 -7.16 5.16 26.20
C GLY A 463 -7.84 6.13 27.21
N ARG A 464 -7.44 7.42 27.27
CA ARG A 464 -8.07 8.42 28.16
C ARG A 464 -8.85 9.50 27.42
N MET A 465 -8.67 9.67 26.12
CA MET A 465 -9.36 10.64 25.27
C MET A 465 -10.54 10.06 24.51
N HIS A 466 -11.38 9.31 25.17
CA HIS A 466 -12.70 9.01 24.61
C HIS A 466 -13.60 10.24 24.70
N VAL A 467 -14.30 10.54 23.61
CA VAL A 467 -15.44 11.46 23.63
C VAL A 467 -16.49 10.85 24.57
N GLN A 468 -16.57 11.34 25.80
CA GLN A 468 -17.60 10.91 26.75
C GLN A 468 -18.82 11.83 26.60
N HIS A 469 -19.96 11.27 26.23
CA HIS A 469 -21.25 11.99 26.13
C HIS A 469 -21.23 13.19 25.16
N GLY A 470 -20.55 13.10 24.00
CA GLY A 470 -20.48 14.18 23.03
C GLY A 470 -19.63 15.39 23.47
N ARG A 471 -18.93 15.29 24.60
CA ARG A 471 -18.02 16.33 25.09
C ARG A 471 -16.58 15.85 25.03
N LEU A 472 -15.76 16.67 24.44
CA LEU A 472 -14.31 16.49 24.38
C LEU A 472 -13.70 16.97 25.71
N LYS A 473 -12.75 16.22 26.25
CA LYS A 473 -12.08 16.60 27.50
C LYS A 473 -11.28 17.91 27.41
N PHE A 474 -10.80 18.25 26.21
CA PHE A 474 -10.00 19.44 25.91
C PHE A 474 -10.45 19.99 24.54
N PRO A 475 -11.59 20.72 24.49
CA PRO A 475 -12.13 21.23 23.23
C PRO A 475 -11.29 22.36 22.61
N GLU A 476 -10.39 22.98 23.39
CA GLU A 476 -9.49 24.05 22.99
C GLU A 476 -8.23 23.56 22.25
N LEU A 477 -7.91 22.27 22.31
CA LEU A 477 -6.74 21.75 21.60
C LEU A 477 -7.02 21.63 20.10
N PRO A 478 -6.12 22.15 19.24
CA PRO A 478 -6.28 22.03 17.81
C PRO A 478 -6.33 20.56 17.41
N ARG A 479 -7.34 20.22 16.63
CA ARG A 479 -7.57 18.88 16.07
C ARG A 479 -7.48 18.97 14.57
N PHE A 480 -6.73 18.07 14.06
CA PHE A 480 -6.49 17.98 12.63
C PHE A 480 -7.02 16.66 12.12
#